data_d7f6324e9b88a2058748c08926e777cf
#
_entry.id   d7f6324e9b88a2058748c08926e777cf
#
_cell.length_a   1.000
_cell.length_b   1.000
_cell.length_c   1.000
_cell.angle_alpha   90.00
_cell.angle_beta   90.00
_cell.angle_gamma   90.00
#
_symmetry.space_group_name_H-M   'P 1'
#
loop_
_entity.id
_entity.type
_entity.pdbx_description
1 polymer ?
#
loop_
_entity_poly.entity_id
_entity_poly.type
_entity_poly.pdbx_seq_one_letter_code
_entity_poly.pdbx_strand_id
1 'polypeptide(L)'
;MKRAAIIVLDGLGIGATPDQDAYGDVGSDTLGNVAREVGGLQLPNLERLGLGLCRPLRGVGRPAKPEAAYGVAIPKSHGKDSTTGHWEICGVLLDRAFRTYPHGFPPALLDAFAARTGRGWIGNTAASGTAIIAELGEEHQRTGHWIVYTSADSVFQVAAHEETVPLAELYAACAVAREMLQGEEAVSRVIARPFNGKPGHYQRTAGRKDFSIEPVGVTLLDRLAQARVPRVGIGKVDDLFAGRNITSDHTPTNPDAYRLIERALETLETGLIFVNVIEFDQTWGHRNDVPGFHEGLHQLDIWLPRLETRLLEDDLIIFTADHGNDPTTPSTDHSREAVPVLVLGKRVRPVALGERATFADLGATVAEFFGVPALAAGRSFLREVWA
;
A
#
# COMPACT_ATOMS: atom_id res chain seq x y z
N MET A 1 -12.46 -25.25 8.98
CA MET A 1 -11.51 -24.61 8.04
C MET A 1 -11.42 -23.16 8.42
N LYS A 2 -10.23 -22.58 8.61
CA LYS A 2 -10.06 -21.19 9.04
C LYS A 2 -9.45 -20.38 7.91
N ARG A 3 -10.20 -19.39 7.38
CA ARG A 3 -9.67 -18.43 6.42
C ARG A 3 -9.76 -17.03 7.01
N ALA A 4 -8.71 -16.25 6.86
CA ALA A 4 -8.75 -14.82 7.14
C ALA A 4 -8.45 -14.04 5.86
N ALA A 5 -9.09 -12.88 5.67
CA ALA A 5 -8.71 -11.92 4.65
C ALA A 5 -8.44 -10.56 5.28
N ILE A 6 -7.32 -9.95 4.93
CA ILE A 6 -7.06 -8.52 5.16
C ILE A 6 -7.18 -7.85 3.81
N ILE A 7 -8.20 -7.01 3.64
CA ILE A 7 -8.48 -6.29 2.40
C ILE A 7 -8.14 -4.83 2.66
N VAL A 8 -6.98 -4.41 2.16
CA VAL A 8 -6.49 -3.04 2.26
C VAL A 8 -7.00 -2.25 1.05
N LEU A 9 -7.81 -1.25 1.33
CA LEU A 9 -8.27 -0.27 0.34
C LEU A 9 -7.21 0.84 0.30
N ASP A 10 -6.27 0.72 -0.64
CA ASP A 10 -5.05 1.55 -0.72
C ASP A 10 -5.39 3.04 -0.71
N GLY A 11 -4.90 3.79 0.27
CA GLY A 11 -5.15 5.22 0.39
C GLY A 11 -6.54 5.65 0.88
N LEU A 12 -7.36 4.73 1.42
CA LEU A 12 -8.72 5.04 1.89
C LEU A 12 -8.73 5.52 3.35
N GLY A 13 -8.17 6.71 3.59
CA GLY A 13 -8.20 7.34 4.90
C GLY A 13 -9.60 7.76 5.35
N ILE A 14 -9.77 7.92 6.66
CA ILE A 14 -11.03 8.37 7.28
C ILE A 14 -10.78 9.49 8.31
N GLY A 15 -9.93 10.45 7.93
CA GLY A 15 -9.73 11.72 8.61
C GLY A 15 -8.57 11.76 9.60
N ALA A 16 -8.48 12.90 10.26
CA ALA A 16 -7.30 13.36 10.97
C ALA A 16 -6.79 12.39 12.05
N THR A 17 -5.46 12.37 12.17
CA THR A 17 -4.71 11.78 13.29
C THR A 17 -4.18 12.88 14.21
N PRO A 18 -3.81 12.56 15.46
CA PRO A 18 -3.26 13.55 16.40
C PRO A 18 -1.97 14.24 15.94
N ASP A 19 -1.22 13.61 15.01
CA ASP A 19 0.08 14.06 14.50
C ASP A 19 0.06 14.52 13.03
N GLN A 20 -1.13 14.73 12.46
CA GLN A 20 -1.32 15.09 11.04
C GLN A 20 -0.59 16.36 10.64
N ASP A 21 -0.46 17.33 11.56
CA ASP A 21 0.26 18.59 11.36
C ASP A 21 1.76 18.40 11.12
N ALA A 22 2.36 17.41 11.78
CA ALA A 22 3.79 17.10 11.60
C ALA A 22 4.11 16.55 10.20
N TYR A 23 3.09 16.07 9.47
CA TYR A 23 3.21 15.57 8.10
C TYR A 23 2.76 16.58 7.04
N GLY A 24 2.30 17.77 7.45
CA GLY A 24 1.78 18.78 6.53
C GLY A 24 0.40 18.46 5.95
N ASP A 25 -0.32 17.53 6.54
CA ASP A 25 -1.56 16.97 6.00
C ASP A 25 -2.82 17.52 6.68
N VAL A 26 -2.70 18.65 7.37
CA VAL A 26 -3.82 19.31 8.06
C VAL A 26 -4.98 19.55 7.09
N GLY A 27 -6.15 19.02 7.42
CA GLY A 27 -7.36 19.14 6.60
C GLY A 27 -7.60 17.94 5.68
N SER A 28 -6.66 17.02 5.54
CA SER A 28 -6.90 15.75 4.85
C SER A 28 -7.88 14.89 5.64
N ASP A 29 -8.88 14.38 4.93
CA ASP A 29 -9.95 13.51 5.41
C ASP A 29 -10.54 12.82 4.18
N THR A 30 -9.82 11.85 3.65
CA THR A 30 -10.08 11.24 2.33
C THR A 30 -11.57 10.92 2.13
N LEU A 31 -12.15 10.05 2.94
CA LEU A 31 -13.58 9.72 2.82
C LEU A 31 -14.50 10.91 3.15
N GLY A 32 -14.19 11.68 4.18
CA GLY A 32 -15.00 12.81 4.60
C GLY A 32 -15.01 13.95 3.58
N ASN A 33 -13.85 14.27 2.98
CA ASN A 33 -13.75 15.31 1.96
C ASN A 33 -14.38 14.88 0.64
N VAL A 34 -14.15 13.64 0.18
CA VAL A 34 -14.85 13.08 -0.99
C VAL A 34 -16.37 13.13 -0.76
N ALA A 35 -16.85 12.71 0.42
CA ALA A 35 -18.27 12.77 0.75
C ALA A 35 -18.87 14.19 0.70
N ARG A 36 -18.07 15.20 1.11
CA ARG A 36 -18.48 16.62 1.04
C ARG A 36 -18.52 17.12 -0.39
N GLU A 37 -17.48 16.83 -1.17
CA GLU A 37 -17.33 17.30 -2.56
C GLU A 37 -18.42 16.75 -3.47
N VAL A 38 -18.75 15.44 -3.36
CA VAL A 38 -19.81 14.82 -4.19
C VAL A 38 -21.23 15.05 -3.64
N GLY A 39 -21.39 15.80 -2.55
CA GLY A 39 -22.70 16.10 -1.97
C GLY A 39 -23.31 14.99 -1.11
N GLY A 40 -22.57 13.91 -0.84
CA GLY A 40 -22.93 12.77 0.01
C GLY A 40 -22.74 11.43 -0.69
N LEU A 41 -22.16 10.48 0.04
CA LEU A 41 -21.95 9.11 -0.45
C LEU A 41 -23.23 8.28 -0.33
N GLN A 42 -23.49 7.46 -1.33
CA GLN A 42 -24.58 6.48 -1.34
C GLN A 42 -24.00 5.07 -1.31
N LEU A 43 -23.72 4.55 -0.12
CA LEU A 43 -23.02 3.30 0.12
C LEU A 43 -23.82 2.39 1.07
N PRO A 44 -24.99 1.88 0.65
CA PRO A 44 -25.94 1.19 1.54
C PRO A 44 -25.36 -0.08 2.18
N ASN A 45 -24.45 -0.80 1.51
CA ASN A 45 -23.84 -1.99 2.05
C ASN A 45 -22.75 -1.66 3.08
N LEU A 46 -21.86 -0.69 2.79
CA LEU A 46 -20.89 -0.19 3.76
C LEU A 46 -21.55 0.51 4.95
N GLU A 47 -22.67 1.21 4.73
CA GLU A 47 -23.51 1.76 5.80
C GLU A 47 -24.01 0.65 6.72
N ARG A 48 -24.63 -0.39 6.17
CA ARG A 48 -25.13 -1.57 6.90
C ARG A 48 -24.03 -2.22 7.75
N LEU A 49 -22.80 -2.30 7.22
CA LEU A 49 -21.64 -2.81 7.93
C LEU A 49 -21.16 -1.86 9.05
N GLY A 50 -21.52 -0.60 9.03
CA GLY A 50 -21.17 0.36 10.08
C GLY A 50 -20.09 1.37 9.70
N LEU A 51 -19.82 1.62 8.42
CA LEU A 51 -18.81 2.60 8.01
C LEU A 51 -19.09 3.99 8.60
N GLY A 52 -20.34 4.46 8.61
CA GLY A 52 -20.74 5.74 9.21
C GLY A 52 -20.63 5.77 10.75
N LEU A 53 -20.41 4.62 11.40
CA LEU A 53 -20.13 4.51 12.84
C LEU A 53 -18.62 4.59 13.12
N CYS A 54 -17.75 4.29 12.15
CA CYS A 54 -16.30 4.52 12.26
C CYS A 54 -16.03 6.01 12.46
N ARG A 55 -16.50 6.83 11.52
CA ARG A 55 -16.58 8.30 11.63
C ARG A 55 -17.80 8.81 10.87
N PRO A 56 -18.39 9.96 11.27
CA PRO A 56 -19.53 10.54 10.53
C PRO A 56 -19.14 10.91 9.10
N LEU A 57 -19.87 10.40 8.12
CA LEU A 57 -19.68 10.68 6.70
C LEU A 57 -20.99 11.21 6.09
N ARG A 58 -20.88 12.26 5.29
CA ARG A 58 -22.06 12.81 4.61
C ARG A 58 -22.67 11.79 3.65
N GLY A 59 -23.96 11.50 3.80
CA GLY A 59 -24.67 10.55 2.96
C GLY A 59 -24.58 9.08 3.41
N VAL A 60 -23.76 8.75 4.40
CA VAL A 60 -23.67 7.41 5.00
C VAL A 60 -24.31 7.44 6.39
N GLY A 61 -25.36 6.66 6.58
CA GLY A 61 -26.10 6.59 7.83
C GLY A 61 -25.31 5.88 8.94
N ARG A 62 -25.89 5.96 10.15
CA ARG A 62 -25.34 5.31 11.36
C ARG A 62 -26.34 4.28 11.85
N PRO A 63 -26.25 3.03 11.38
CA PRO A 63 -27.25 2.01 11.73
C PRO A 63 -27.24 1.73 13.23
N ALA A 64 -28.44 1.60 13.81
CA ALA A 64 -28.58 1.23 15.22
C ALA A 64 -28.13 -0.23 15.49
N LYS A 65 -28.13 -1.05 14.47
CA LYS A 65 -27.70 -2.45 14.50
C LYS A 65 -26.79 -2.69 13.31
N PRO A 66 -25.47 -2.40 13.42
CA PRO A 66 -24.51 -2.71 12.36
C PRO A 66 -24.39 -4.23 12.21
N GLU A 67 -23.95 -4.70 11.04
CA GLU A 67 -23.76 -6.11 10.76
C GLU A 67 -22.30 -6.56 10.84
N ALA A 68 -21.35 -5.61 11.02
CA ALA A 68 -19.94 -5.88 11.22
C ALA A 68 -19.44 -5.28 12.54
N ALA A 69 -18.30 -5.76 13.05
CA ALA A 69 -17.57 -4.99 14.05
C ALA A 69 -16.88 -3.82 13.34
N TYR A 70 -16.84 -2.65 13.99
CA TYR A 70 -16.43 -1.40 13.37
C TYR A 70 -15.58 -0.54 14.30
N GLY A 71 -14.69 0.22 13.74
CA GLY A 71 -13.82 1.16 14.45
C GLY A 71 -12.88 1.86 13.51
N VAL A 72 -11.89 2.55 14.06
CA VAL A 72 -10.80 3.16 13.32
C VAL A 72 -9.46 2.71 13.88
N ALA A 73 -8.41 2.70 13.07
CA ALA A 73 -7.06 2.51 13.53
C ALA A 73 -6.22 3.75 13.22
N ILE A 74 -5.34 4.11 14.16
CA ILE A 74 -4.43 5.26 14.04
C ILE A 74 -3.05 4.71 13.69
N PRO A 75 -2.36 5.23 12.64
CA PRO A 75 -1.01 4.80 12.31
C PRO A 75 -0.04 5.21 13.42
N LYS A 76 0.80 4.29 13.84
CA LYS A 76 1.83 4.51 14.86
C LYS A 76 3.23 4.60 14.27
N SER A 77 3.50 3.90 13.19
CA SER A 77 4.77 3.99 12.47
C SER A 77 5.00 5.41 11.97
N HIS A 78 6.26 5.84 11.95
CA HIS A 78 6.64 7.05 11.24
C HIS A 78 6.62 6.81 9.73
N GLY A 79 5.82 7.60 9.00
CA GLY A 79 5.59 7.49 7.56
C GLY A 79 4.11 7.52 7.22
N LYS A 80 3.82 7.65 5.93
CA LYS A 80 2.46 7.72 5.40
C LYS A 80 2.35 7.04 4.03
N ASP A 81 3.26 6.11 3.75
CA ASP A 81 3.34 5.36 2.49
C ASP A 81 2.83 3.93 2.64
N SER A 82 2.48 3.29 1.50
CA SER A 82 1.90 1.95 1.49
C SER A 82 2.81 0.90 2.14
N THR A 83 4.14 1.01 1.99
CA THR A 83 5.08 0.07 2.61
C THR A 83 5.00 0.16 4.13
N THR A 84 5.02 1.38 4.67
CA THR A 84 4.91 1.66 6.10
C THR A 84 3.60 1.13 6.67
N GLY A 85 2.46 1.44 6.01
CA GLY A 85 1.14 1.00 6.47
C GLY A 85 0.98 -0.52 6.46
N HIS A 86 1.38 -1.18 5.38
CA HIS A 86 1.30 -2.64 5.27
C HIS A 86 2.23 -3.36 6.28
N TRP A 87 3.44 -2.83 6.52
CA TRP A 87 4.33 -3.39 7.54
C TRP A 87 3.73 -3.24 8.94
N GLU A 88 3.14 -2.08 9.23
CA GLU A 88 2.47 -1.88 10.51
C GLU A 88 1.29 -2.83 10.68
N ILE A 89 0.43 -3.01 9.67
CA ILE A 89 -0.63 -4.03 9.68
C ILE A 89 -0.05 -5.41 10.02
N CYS A 90 1.13 -5.74 9.51
CA CYS A 90 1.82 -7.00 9.78
C CYS A 90 2.67 -7.04 11.05
N GLY A 91 2.58 -6.03 11.93
CA GLY A 91 3.20 -6.00 13.26
C GLY A 91 4.61 -5.44 13.30
N VAL A 92 5.09 -4.76 12.25
CA VAL A 92 6.38 -4.08 12.19
C VAL A 92 6.18 -2.58 12.27
N LEU A 93 6.61 -1.97 13.37
CA LEU A 93 6.56 -0.51 13.55
C LEU A 93 7.88 0.11 13.09
N LEU A 94 7.79 1.24 12.41
CA LEU A 94 8.94 2.05 12.02
C LEU A 94 9.10 3.24 12.98
N ASP A 95 10.25 3.32 13.65
CA ASP A 95 10.61 4.44 14.52
C ASP A 95 11.03 5.68 13.74
N ARG A 96 11.29 5.54 12.44
CA ARG A 96 11.64 6.62 11.50
C ARG A 96 11.02 6.34 10.14
N ALA A 97 10.53 7.41 9.48
CA ALA A 97 10.10 7.32 8.08
C ALA A 97 11.27 6.98 7.16
N PHE A 98 10.98 6.34 6.05
CA PHE A 98 11.97 6.19 4.98
C PHE A 98 12.44 7.56 4.50
N ARG A 99 13.75 7.66 4.25
CA ARG A 99 14.36 8.93 3.84
C ARG A 99 13.91 9.34 2.44
N THR A 100 13.57 10.60 2.28
CA THR A 100 13.33 11.22 0.97
C THR A 100 14.51 12.13 0.59
N TYR A 101 14.69 12.35 -0.70
CA TYR A 101 15.84 13.08 -1.25
C TYR A 101 15.38 14.22 -2.20
N PRO A 102 14.64 15.24 -1.71
CA PRO A 102 14.03 16.26 -2.57
C PRO A 102 15.06 17.08 -3.36
N HIS A 103 16.32 17.09 -2.92
CA HIS A 103 17.42 17.79 -3.60
C HIS A 103 18.42 16.84 -4.26
N GLY A 104 18.03 15.56 -4.48
CA GLY A 104 18.91 14.52 -4.97
C GLY A 104 19.72 13.84 -3.87
N PHE A 105 20.40 12.76 -4.24
CA PHE A 105 21.21 11.94 -3.35
C PHE A 105 22.59 12.59 -3.07
N PRO A 106 23.23 12.30 -1.94
CA PRO A 106 24.61 12.74 -1.68
C PRO A 106 25.55 12.28 -2.82
N PRO A 107 26.40 13.15 -3.38
CA PRO A 107 27.32 12.78 -4.45
C PRO A 107 28.19 11.56 -4.10
N ALA A 108 28.67 11.46 -2.87
CA ALA A 108 29.47 10.33 -2.40
C ALA A 108 28.72 8.97 -2.50
N LEU A 109 27.40 8.96 -2.32
CA LEU A 109 26.57 7.76 -2.51
C LEU A 109 26.53 7.37 -3.98
N LEU A 110 26.36 8.34 -4.88
CA LEU A 110 26.30 8.10 -6.32
C LEU A 110 27.66 7.71 -6.91
N ASP A 111 28.74 8.28 -6.40
CA ASP A 111 30.09 7.91 -6.80
C ASP A 111 30.42 6.46 -6.37
N ALA A 112 29.99 6.07 -5.16
CA ALA A 112 30.10 4.70 -4.71
C ALA A 112 29.26 3.73 -5.54
N PHE A 113 28.05 4.14 -5.94
CA PHE A 113 27.19 3.39 -6.85
C PHE A 113 27.83 3.23 -8.23
N ALA A 114 28.38 4.32 -8.79
CA ALA A 114 29.09 4.30 -10.05
C ALA A 114 30.30 3.36 -10.02
N ALA A 115 31.11 3.42 -8.94
CA ALA A 115 32.26 2.55 -8.77
C ALA A 115 31.88 1.06 -8.70
N ARG A 116 30.77 0.71 -8.02
CA ARG A 116 30.28 -0.67 -7.89
C ARG A 116 29.63 -1.20 -9.17
N THR A 117 29.03 -0.33 -9.98
CA THR A 117 28.30 -0.73 -11.20
C THR A 117 29.11 -0.53 -12.49
N GLY A 118 30.28 0.11 -12.41
CA GLY A 118 31.18 0.31 -13.53
C GLY A 118 30.74 1.38 -14.54
N ARG A 119 29.69 2.15 -14.25
CA ARG A 119 29.19 3.25 -15.09
C ARG A 119 29.00 4.52 -14.27
N GLY A 120 29.30 5.67 -14.84
CA GLY A 120 29.02 6.97 -14.24
C GLY A 120 27.52 7.23 -14.09
N TRP A 121 27.17 8.37 -13.55
CA TRP A 121 25.79 8.79 -13.35
C TRP A 121 25.54 10.21 -13.90
N ILE A 122 24.31 10.48 -14.28
CA ILE A 122 23.77 11.79 -14.69
C ILE A 122 22.39 11.97 -14.04
N GLY A 123 21.92 13.21 -13.95
CA GLY A 123 20.65 13.56 -13.35
C GLY A 123 20.82 13.92 -11.87
N ASN A 124 20.34 13.08 -10.94
CA ASN A 124 20.33 13.31 -9.49
C ASN A 124 19.39 14.45 -9.06
N THR A 125 18.18 14.42 -9.54
CA THR A 125 17.15 15.43 -9.24
C THR A 125 15.80 14.77 -8.98
N ALA A 126 14.89 15.48 -8.34
CA ALA A 126 13.49 15.09 -8.24
C ALA A 126 12.81 15.40 -9.59
N ALA A 127 12.29 14.36 -10.26
CA ALA A 127 11.67 14.51 -11.57
C ALA A 127 10.65 13.40 -11.87
N SER A 128 9.74 13.66 -12.81
CA SER A 128 8.95 12.57 -13.39
C SER A 128 9.83 11.73 -14.32
N GLY A 129 9.61 10.41 -14.35
CA GLY A 129 10.40 9.51 -15.19
C GLY A 129 10.30 9.81 -16.68
N THR A 130 9.18 10.37 -17.14
CA THR A 130 9.01 10.76 -18.56
C THR A 130 9.84 12.01 -18.88
N ALA A 131 9.81 13.01 -18.00
CA ALA A 131 10.55 14.27 -18.21
C ALA A 131 12.06 14.03 -18.21
N ILE A 132 12.58 13.30 -17.20
CA ILE A 132 14.03 13.09 -17.08
C ILE A 132 14.60 12.22 -18.21
N ILE A 133 13.83 11.25 -18.71
CA ILE A 133 14.23 10.42 -19.86
C ILE A 133 14.26 11.28 -21.13
N ALA A 134 13.29 12.19 -21.32
CA ALA A 134 13.27 13.10 -22.44
C ALA A 134 14.47 14.07 -22.43
N GLU A 135 14.86 14.53 -21.24
CA GLU A 135 15.98 15.47 -21.03
C GLU A 135 17.34 14.80 -21.20
N LEU A 136 17.56 13.66 -20.54
CA LEU A 136 18.88 13.04 -20.40
C LEU A 136 19.11 11.80 -21.28
N GLY A 137 18.09 11.35 -22.01
CA GLY A 137 18.17 10.11 -22.79
C GLY A 137 19.25 10.11 -23.86
N GLU A 138 19.48 11.24 -24.56
CA GLU A 138 20.53 11.39 -25.56
C GLU A 138 21.93 11.36 -24.94
N GLU A 139 22.12 12.04 -23.83
CA GLU A 139 23.39 12.01 -23.09
C GLU A 139 23.66 10.61 -22.54
N HIS A 140 22.65 9.93 -22.00
CA HIS A 140 22.75 8.54 -21.57
C HIS A 140 23.21 7.62 -22.70
N GLN A 141 22.58 7.70 -23.88
CA GLN A 141 22.96 6.87 -25.04
C GLN A 141 24.40 7.11 -25.48
N ARG A 142 24.88 8.36 -25.42
CA ARG A 142 26.24 8.73 -25.79
C ARG A 142 27.30 8.30 -24.78
N THR A 143 26.99 8.36 -23.48
CA THR A 143 27.97 8.13 -22.40
C THR A 143 27.87 6.74 -21.77
N GLY A 144 26.71 6.12 -21.82
CA GLY A 144 26.37 4.91 -21.10
C GLY A 144 26.18 5.12 -19.58
N HIS A 145 26.14 6.37 -19.10
CA HIS A 145 25.94 6.70 -17.70
C HIS A 145 24.51 6.40 -17.25
N TRP A 146 24.32 5.96 -16.00
CA TRP A 146 22.99 5.79 -15.39
C TRP A 146 22.25 7.11 -15.28
N ILE A 147 21.00 7.18 -15.69
CA ILE A 147 20.13 8.30 -15.33
C ILE A 147 19.58 8.00 -13.92
N VAL A 148 20.12 8.69 -12.90
CA VAL A 148 19.66 8.55 -11.52
C VAL A 148 18.75 9.71 -11.17
N TYR A 149 17.59 9.41 -10.55
CA TYR A 149 16.64 10.43 -10.13
C TYR A 149 15.76 9.92 -8.99
N THR A 150 14.98 10.80 -8.39
CA THR A 150 14.02 10.50 -7.34
C THR A 150 12.66 11.13 -7.66
N SER A 151 11.72 11.06 -6.74
CA SER A 151 10.43 11.77 -6.75
C SER A 151 10.10 12.27 -5.35
N ALA A 152 8.86 12.66 -5.08
CA ALA A 152 8.40 13.00 -3.73
C ALA A 152 8.46 11.79 -2.79
N ASP A 153 8.29 10.58 -3.33
CA ASP A 153 8.40 9.33 -2.58
C ASP A 153 9.83 9.01 -2.16
N SER A 154 9.95 8.07 -1.22
CA SER A 154 11.23 7.50 -0.79
C SER A 154 11.75 6.48 -1.81
N VAL A 155 12.25 6.93 -2.95
CA VAL A 155 12.67 6.07 -4.06
C VAL A 155 14.01 6.48 -4.67
N PHE A 156 14.80 5.47 -5.05
CA PHE A 156 16.00 5.61 -5.89
C PHE A 156 15.69 5.02 -7.27
N GLN A 157 15.66 5.83 -8.30
CA GLN A 157 15.27 5.38 -9.62
C GLN A 157 16.44 5.43 -10.59
N VAL A 158 16.63 4.37 -11.36
CA VAL A 158 17.66 4.26 -12.39
C VAL A 158 16.99 4.02 -13.73
N ALA A 159 17.13 4.97 -14.66
CA ALA A 159 16.66 4.77 -16.02
C ALA A 159 17.83 4.46 -16.97
N ALA A 160 17.58 3.57 -17.93
CA ALA A 160 18.52 3.20 -18.98
C ALA A 160 17.82 2.80 -20.27
N HIS A 161 18.41 3.18 -21.41
CA HIS A 161 17.95 2.79 -22.74
C HIS A 161 18.36 1.35 -23.04
N GLU A 162 17.40 0.50 -23.45
CA GLU A 162 17.61 -0.95 -23.60
C GLU A 162 18.66 -1.33 -24.66
N GLU A 163 18.88 -0.49 -25.68
CA GLU A 163 19.94 -0.72 -26.66
C GLU A 163 21.33 -0.26 -26.17
N THR A 164 21.39 0.62 -25.16
CA THR A 164 22.65 1.13 -24.60
C THR A 164 23.10 0.27 -23.41
N VAL A 165 22.15 -0.15 -22.58
CA VAL A 165 22.38 -0.97 -21.39
C VAL A 165 21.39 -2.13 -21.41
N PRO A 166 21.89 -3.39 -21.46
CA PRO A 166 21.02 -4.56 -21.37
C PRO A 166 20.18 -4.55 -20.09
N LEU A 167 18.93 -4.99 -20.19
CA LEU A 167 17.98 -5.01 -19.07
C LEU A 167 18.54 -5.76 -17.83
N ALA A 168 19.25 -6.85 -18.06
CA ALA A 168 19.90 -7.61 -16.98
C ALA A 168 20.95 -6.78 -16.22
N GLU A 169 21.71 -5.92 -16.92
CA GLU A 169 22.69 -5.03 -16.30
C GLU A 169 22.01 -3.93 -15.49
N LEU A 170 20.92 -3.35 -15.99
CA LEU A 170 20.10 -2.40 -15.24
C LEU A 170 19.57 -3.03 -13.95
N TYR A 171 19.08 -4.26 -14.02
CA TYR A 171 18.58 -4.96 -12.82
C TYR A 171 19.71 -5.26 -11.83
N ALA A 172 20.89 -5.65 -12.30
CA ALA A 172 22.05 -5.86 -11.45
C ALA A 172 22.48 -4.56 -10.74
N ALA A 173 22.47 -3.44 -11.46
CA ALA A 173 22.76 -2.12 -10.88
C ALA A 173 21.73 -1.72 -9.82
N CYS A 174 20.44 -1.94 -10.07
CA CYS A 174 19.39 -1.68 -9.08
C CYS A 174 19.52 -2.59 -7.83
N ALA A 175 19.94 -3.84 -7.99
CA ALA A 175 20.25 -4.71 -6.85
C ALA A 175 21.40 -4.17 -6.02
N VAL A 176 22.48 -3.69 -6.65
CA VAL A 176 23.60 -3.01 -5.96
C VAL A 176 23.12 -1.78 -5.21
N ALA A 177 22.28 -0.95 -5.84
CA ALA A 177 21.72 0.22 -5.17
C ALA A 177 20.86 -0.19 -3.95
N ARG A 178 20.06 -1.28 -4.07
CA ARG A 178 19.25 -1.79 -2.96
C ARG A 178 20.11 -2.25 -1.78
N GLU A 179 21.26 -2.87 -2.02
CA GLU A 179 22.23 -3.24 -0.97
C GLU A 179 22.85 -2.02 -0.29
N MET A 180 23.13 -0.96 -1.05
CA MET A 180 23.75 0.26 -0.53
C MET A 180 22.79 1.12 0.30
N LEU A 181 21.52 1.17 -0.09
CA LEU A 181 20.49 2.04 0.50
C LEU A 181 19.80 1.34 1.69
N GLN A 182 20.55 1.09 2.76
CA GLN A 182 20.09 0.46 3.99
C GLN A 182 20.29 1.39 5.20
N GLY A 183 19.68 1.04 6.34
CA GLY A 183 19.81 1.80 7.58
C GLY A 183 19.31 3.24 7.46
N GLU A 184 20.16 4.22 7.78
CA GLU A 184 19.79 5.65 7.76
C GLU A 184 19.62 6.21 6.34
N GLU A 185 20.22 5.60 5.32
CA GLU A 185 20.07 6.00 3.92
C GLU A 185 19.00 5.19 3.20
N ALA A 186 18.23 4.36 3.93
CA ALA A 186 17.25 3.48 3.34
C ALA A 186 16.14 4.27 2.62
N VAL A 187 15.88 3.87 1.37
CA VAL A 187 14.67 4.24 0.63
C VAL A 187 13.73 3.04 0.57
N SER A 188 12.44 3.29 0.48
CA SER A 188 11.44 2.21 0.42
C SER A 188 11.63 1.33 -0.81
N ARG A 189 11.97 1.92 -1.97
CA ARG A 189 12.14 1.19 -3.23
C ARG A 189 13.32 1.72 -4.04
N VAL A 190 14.03 0.79 -4.69
CA VAL A 190 14.91 1.08 -5.84
C VAL A 190 14.17 0.62 -7.09
N ILE A 191 14.11 1.45 -8.13
CA ILE A 191 13.26 1.19 -9.30
C ILE A 191 14.09 1.21 -10.58
N ALA A 192 14.10 0.09 -11.28
CA ALA A 192 14.60 0.01 -12.66
C ALA A 192 13.57 0.58 -13.64
N ARG A 193 14.00 1.54 -14.45
CA ARG A 193 13.15 2.24 -15.46
C ARG A 193 13.74 2.10 -16.86
N PRO A 194 13.61 0.95 -17.49
CA PRO A 194 14.06 0.80 -18.88
C PRO A 194 13.19 1.64 -19.83
N PHE A 195 13.82 2.13 -20.88
CA PHE A 195 13.16 2.89 -21.94
C PHE A 195 13.78 2.58 -23.30
N ASN A 196 13.08 2.94 -24.37
CA ASN A 196 13.51 2.83 -25.75
C ASN A 196 13.14 4.08 -26.54
N GLY A 197 13.43 4.07 -27.84
CA GLY A 197 13.11 5.16 -28.77
C GLY A 197 14.32 5.98 -29.21
N LYS A 198 14.06 7.20 -29.65
CA LYS A 198 15.07 8.13 -30.18
C LYS A 198 14.88 9.51 -29.55
N PRO A 199 15.87 10.40 -29.62
CA PRO A 199 15.72 11.78 -29.15
C PRO A 199 14.40 12.41 -29.59
N GLY A 200 13.66 12.97 -28.60
CA GLY A 200 12.33 13.53 -28.77
C GLY A 200 11.16 12.52 -28.77
N HIS A 201 11.45 11.21 -28.81
CA HIS A 201 10.43 10.14 -28.85
C HIS A 201 10.77 8.95 -27.94
N TYR A 202 11.35 9.22 -26.78
CA TYR A 202 11.63 8.18 -25.79
C TYR A 202 10.36 7.70 -25.10
N GLN A 203 10.26 6.39 -24.87
CA GLN A 203 9.14 5.75 -24.22
C GLN A 203 9.61 4.72 -23.19
N ARG A 204 8.97 4.68 -22.03
CA ARG A 204 9.20 3.65 -21.03
C ARG A 204 8.71 2.31 -21.54
N THR A 205 9.46 1.24 -21.27
CA THR A 205 9.09 -0.12 -21.64
C THR A 205 8.43 -0.87 -20.46
N ALA A 206 7.94 -2.07 -20.73
CA ALA A 206 7.31 -2.94 -19.73
C ALA A 206 8.31 -3.57 -18.73
N GLY A 207 9.62 -3.44 -18.97
CA GLY A 207 10.67 -4.00 -18.09
C GLY A 207 10.92 -3.22 -16.80
N ARG A 208 9.95 -2.42 -16.32
CA ARG A 208 10.03 -1.83 -14.98
C ARG A 208 10.12 -2.95 -13.94
N LYS A 209 11.04 -2.79 -12.97
CA LYS A 209 11.17 -3.67 -11.82
C LYS A 209 11.47 -2.86 -10.57
N ASP A 210 10.70 -3.12 -9.53
CA ASP A 210 10.89 -2.51 -8.21
C ASP A 210 11.67 -3.48 -7.31
N PHE A 211 12.68 -2.96 -6.60
CA PHE A 211 13.49 -3.63 -5.61
C PHE A 211 13.16 -3.01 -4.26
N SER A 212 12.15 -3.55 -3.63
CA SER A 212 11.66 -3.07 -2.33
C SER A 212 12.63 -3.43 -1.22
N ILE A 213 12.61 -2.66 -0.14
CA ILE A 213 13.30 -3.01 1.09
C ILE A 213 12.54 -4.14 1.80
N GLU A 214 13.28 -5.09 2.37
CA GLU A 214 12.65 -6.12 3.20
C GLU A 214 12.22 -5.56 4.56
N PRO A 215 11.13 -6.08 5.14
CA PRO A 215 10.70 -5.71 6.49
C PRO A 215 11.83 -5.87 7.52
N VAL A 216 12.02 -4.83 8.33
CA VAL A 216 13.09 -4.77 9.33
C VAL A 216 12.87 -5.69 10.55
N GLY A 217 11.73 -6.37 10.61
CA GLY A 217 11.35 -7.25 11.73
C GLY A 217 10.62 -8.52 11.28
N VAL A 218 10.15 -9.28 12.26
CA VAL A 218 9.32 -10.46 12.04
C VAL A 218 7.88 -10.01 11.81
N THR A 219 7.34 -10.34 10.65
CA THR A 219 5.98 -9.98 10.22
C THR A 219 4.96 -11.08 10.51
N LEU A 220 3.68 -10.76 10.37
CA LEU A 220 2.60 -11.75 10.32
C LEU A 220 2.87 -12.82 9.25
N LEU A 221 3.38 -12.42 8.08
CA LEU A 221 3.67 -13.35 6.99
C LEU A 221 4.75 -14.36 7.38
N ASP A 222 5.76 -13.95 8.14
CA ASP A 222 6.80 -14.85 8.66
C ASP A 222 6.21 -15.86 9.66
N ARG A 223 5.34 -15.40 10.58
CA ARG A 223 4.70 -16.26 11.57
C ARG A 223 3.83 -17.32 10.91
N LEU A 224 3.04 -16.92 9.92
CA LEU A 224 2.20 -17.82 9.15
C LEU A 224 3.05 -18.80 8.31
N ALA A 225 4.15 -18.33 7.72
CA ALA A 225 5.09 -19.20 7.00
C ALA A 225 5.69 -20.28 7.88
N GLN A 226 6.18 -19.89 9.06
CA GLN A 226 6.73 -20.84 10.06
C GLN A 226 5.70 -21.88 10.49
N ALA A 227 4.43 -21.48 10.62
CA ALA A 227 3.33 -22.37 10.95
C ALA A 227 2.76 -23.14 9.74
N ARG A 228 3.32 -22.96 8.54
CA ARG A 228 2.85 -23.55 7.27
C ARG A 228 1.40 -23.19 6.93
N VAL A 229 0.93 -22.05 7.41
CA VAL A 229 -0.38 -21.51 7.00
C VAL A 229 -0.25 -20.94 5.58
N PRO A 230 -1.09 -21.35 4.62
CA PRO A 230 -1.09 -20.81 3.27
C PRO A 230 -1.34 -19.30 3.26
N ARG A 231 -0.71 -18.58 2.31
CA ARG A 231 -0.85 -17.15 2.12
C ARG A 231 -1.01 -16.88 0.64
N VAL A 232 -2.03 -16.11 0.31
CA VAL A 232 -2.34 -15.65 -1.05
C VAL A 232 -2.29 -14.14 -1.06
N GLY A 233 -1.42 -13.56 -1.88
CA GLY A 233 -1.36 -12.13 -2.13
C GLY A 233 -2.18 -11.73 -3.35
N ILE A 234 -2.84 -10.57 -3.30
CA ILE A 234 -3.57 -9.99 -4.43
C ILE A 234 -3.22 -8.49 -4.48
N GLY A 235 -2.90 -7.98 -5.67
CA GLY A 235 -2.40 -6.63 -5.85
C GLY A 235 -0.89 -6.55 -5.60
N LYS A 236 -0.39 -5.46 -5.03
CA LYS A 236 1.05 -5.17 -4.85
C LYS A 236 1.66 -5.76 -3.57
N VAL A 237 0.99 -6.69 -2.89
CA VAL A 237 1.41 -7.10 -1.54
C VAL A 237 2.83 -7.68 -1.53
N ASP A 238 3.19 -8.51 -2.49
CA ASP A 238 4.55 -9.07 -2.58
C ASP A 238 5.61 -8.00 -2.82
N ASP A 239 5.33 -6.99 -3.64
CA ASP A 239 6.24 -5.85 -3.84
C ASP A 239 6.52 -5.11 -2.52
N LEU A 240 5.48 -4.91 -1.69
CA LEU A 240 5.59 -4.20 -0.41
C LEU A 240 6.39 -4.99 0.64
N PHE A 241 6.49 -6.30 0.49
CA PHE A 241 7.27 -7.19 1.38
C PHE A 241 8.53 -7.76 0.70
N ALA A 242 8.94 -7.23 -0.45
CA ALA A 242 10.08 -7.74 -1.24
C ALA A 242 9.99 -9.25 -1.54
N GLY A 243 8.78 -9.77 -1.73
CA GLY A 243 8.51 -11.21 -1.95
C GLY A 243 8.68 -12.09 -0.71
N ARG A 244 8.96 -11.50 0.46
CA ARG A 244 9.23 -12.26 1.68
C ARG A 244 7.97 -12.96 2.19
N ASN A 245 7.95 -14.29 2.01
CA ASN A 245 6.88 -15.19 2.46
C ASN A 245 5.50 -14.93 1.85
N ILE A 246 5.39 -14.20 0.75
CA ILE A 246 4.16 -14.03 -0.01
C ILE A 246 4.46 -13.83 -1.49
N THR A 247 3.59 -14.31 -2.34
CA THR A 247 3.52 -14.01 -3.76
C THR A 247 2.13 -13.47 -4.07
N SER A 248 2.01 -12.59 -5.04
CA SER A 248 0.74 -11.96 -5.38
C SER A 248 0.37 -12.15 -6.85
N ASP A 249 -0.92 -12.30 -7.08
CA ASP A 249 -1.50 -12.04 -8.39
C ASP A 249 -1.71 -10.52 -8.52
N HIS A 250 -0.90 -9.85 -9.34
CA HIS A 250 -1.02 -8.42 -9.58
C HIS A 250 -2.28 -8.10 -10.39
N THR A 251 -2.98 -7.05 -10.00
CA THR A 251 -4.23 -6.64 -10.63
C THR A 251 -4.11 -5.24 -11.21
N PRO A 252 -4.53 -4.99 -12.45
CA PRO A 252 -4.53 -3.66 -13.03
C PRO A 252 -5.69 -2.78 -12.51
N THR A 253 -6.79 -3.39 -12.06
CA THR A 253 -8.00 -2.68 -11.62
C THR A 253 -8.60 -3.30 -10.35
N ASN A 254 -9.42 -2.53 -9.64
CA ASN A 254 -10.15 -3.01 -8.46
C ASN A 254 -11.13 -4.15 -8.79
N PRO A 255 -11.91 -4.11 -9.90
CA PRO A 255 -12.73 -5.25 -10.32
C PRO A 255 -11.93 -6.54 -10.54
N ASP A 256 -10.68 -6.44 -11.01
CA ASP A 256 -9.79 -7.61 -11.12
C ASP A 256 -9.44 -8.17 -9.74
N ALA A 257 -9.11 -7.29 -8.78
CA ALA A 257 -8.86 -7.69 -7.40
C ALA A 257 -10.10 -8.36 -6.79
N TYR A 258 -11.29 -7.81 -6.97
CA TYR A 258 -12.53 -8.40 -6.46
C TYR A 258 -12.77 -9.81 -6.99
N ARG A 259 -12.52 -10.06 -8.29
CA ARG A 259 -12.65 -11.40 -8.88
C ARG A 259 -11.62 -12.38 -8.29
N LEU A 260 -10.39 -11.94 -8.04
CA LEU A 260 -9.36 -12.78 -7.44
C LEU A 260 -9.65 -13.08 -5.97
N ILE A 261 -10.22 -12.13 -5.21
CA ILE A 261 -10.69 -12.38 -3.83
C ILE A 261 -11.78 -13.45 -3.83
N GLU A 262 -12.79 -13.31 -4.71
CA GLU A 262 -13.87 -14.29 -4.83
C GLU A 262 -13.30 -15.69 -5.13
N ARG A 263 -12.37 -15.77 -6.10
CA ARG A 263 -11.71 -17.04 -6.46
C ARG A 263 -10.89 -17.61 -5.30
N ALA A 264 -10.14 -16.77 -4.58
CA ALA A 264 -9.36 -17.21 -3.43
C ALA A 264 -10.27 -17.76 -2.33
N LEU A 265 -11.43 -17.13 -2.06
CA LEU A 265 -12.43 -17.62 -1.12
C LEU A 265 -13.12 -18.92 -1.60
N GLU A 266 -13.17 -19.21 -2.89
CA GLU A 266 -13.71 -20.46 -3.42
C GLU A 266 -12.71 -21.62 -3.36
N THR A 267 -11.42 -21.32 -3.49
CA THR A 267 -10.39 -22.36 -3.69
C THR A 267 -9.51 -22.62 -2.47
N LEU A 268 -9.34 -21.62 -1.59
CA LEU A 268 -8.52 -21.74 -0.40
C LEU A 268 -9.31 -22.44 0.73
N GLU A 269 -8.86 -23.59 1.17
CA GLU A 269 -9.49 -24.30 2.29
C GLU A 269 -9.15 -23.66 3.66
N THR A 270 -7.90 -23.22 3.82
CA THR A 270 -7.42 -22.52 5.03
C THR A 270 -6.26 -21.61 4.67
N GLY A 271 -6.14 -20.47 5.33
CA GLY A 271 -5.01 -19.54 5.11
C GLY A 271 -5.41 -18.09 5.13
N LEU A 272 -4.41 -17.23 4.89
CA LEU A 272 -4.55 -15.79 4.77
C LEU A 272 -4.68 -15.38 3.29
N ILE A 273 -5.67 -14.53 3.00
CA ILE A 273 -5.78 -13.76 1.76
C ILE A 273 -5.41 -12.32 2.12
N PHE A 274 -4.29 -11.83 1.59
CA PHE A 274 -3.84 -10.46 1.86
C PHE A 274 -3.92 -9.65 0.57
N VAL A 275 -4.75 -8.60 0.60
CA VAL A 275 -5.17 -7.87 -0.61
C VAL A 275 -4.79 -6.42 -0.49
N ASN A 276 -4.24 -5.86 -1.56
CA ASN A 276 -4.11 -4.43 -1.79
C ASN A 276 -4.98 -4.03 -2.99
N VAL A 277 -6.06 -3.28 -2.72
CA VAL A 277 -7.01 -2.77 -3.73
C VAL A 277 -6.52 -1.41 -4.20
N ILE A 278 -5.83 -1.37 -5.32
CA ILE A 278 -4.82 -0.35 -5.68
C ILE A 278 -5.35 0.97 -6.25
N GLU A 279 -6.54 1.00 -6.88
CA GLU A 279 -6.92 2.15 -7.70
C GLU A 279 -7.30 3.39 -6.90
N PHE A 280 -7.74 3.25 -5.63
CA PHE A 280 -8.07 4.39 -4.78
C PHE A 280 -6.86 5.30 -4.60
N ASP A 281 -5.67 4.71 -4.39
CA ASP A 281 -4.42 5.43 -4.34
C ASP A 281 -3.85 5.72 -5.74
N GLN A 282 -3.50 4.66 -6.48
CA GLN A 282 -2.70 4.74 -7.70
C GLN A 282 -3.40 5.48 -8.83
N THR A 283 -4.72 5.30 -8.98
CA THR A 283 -5.48 5.79 -10.14
C THR A 283 -6.20 7.09 -9.84
N TRP A 284 -6.74 7.24 -8.64
CA TRP A 284 -7.60 8.39 -8.30
C TRP A 284 -6.96 9.34 -7.28
N GLY A 285 -6.39 8.84 -6.18
CA GLY A 285 -5.76 9.64 -5.13
C GLY A 285 -4.63 10.51 -5.69
N HIS A 286 -3.58 9.90 -6.24
CA HIS A 286 -2.44 10.60 -6.83
C HIS A 286 -2.76 11.48 -8.06
N ARG A 287 -4.01 11.54 -8.50
CA ARG A 287 -4.46 12.35 -9.64
C ARG A 287 -5.56 13.33 -9.29
N ASN A 288 -5.90 13.44 -8.01
CA ASN A 288 -6.97 14.31 -7.54
C ASN A 288 -8.30 14.04 -8.29
N ASP A 289 -8.55 12.76 -8.64
CA ASP A 289 -9.74 12.34 -9.38
C ASP A 289 -10.86 11.97 -8.40
N VAL A 290 -11.54 12.98 -7.87
CA VAL A 290 -12.67 12.81 -6.95
C VAL A 290 -13.82 12.01 -7.58
N PRO A 291 -14.23 12.26 -8.84
CA PRO A 291 -15.26 11.44 -9.48
C PRO A 291 -14.89 9.96 -9.60
N GLY A 292 -13.66 9.65 -10.01
CA GLY A 292 -13.17 8.28 -10.10
C GLY A 292 -13.12 7.60 -8.73
N PHE A 293 -12.64 8.30 -7.72
CA PHE A 293 -12.61 7.80 -6.34
C PHE A 293 -14.02 7.45 -5.82
N HIS A 294 -14.99 8.35 -6.06
CA HIS A 294 -16.40 8.14 -5.71
C HIS A 294 -17.00 6.93 -6.43
N GLU A 295 -16.78 6.80 -7.74
CA GLU A 295 -17.25 5.66 -8.52
C GLU A 295 -16.63 4.35 -8.01
N GLY A 296 -15.33 4.36 -7.64
CA GLY A 296 -14.67 3.21 -7.05
C GLY A 296 -15.30 2.76 -5.72
N LEU A 297 -15.70 3.72 -4.86
CA LEU A 297 -16.44 3.43 -3.63
C LEU A 297 -17.79 2.79 -3.91
N HIS A 298 -18.51 3.28 -4.92
CA HIS A 298 -19.79 2.73 -5.34
C HIS A 298 -19.64 1.29 -5.86
N GLN A 299 -18.61 1.02 -6.67
CA GLN A 299 -18.30 -0.33 -7.16
C GLN A 299 -17.94 -1.29 -6.01
N LEU A 300 -17.16 -0.83 -5.04
CA LEU A 300 -16.88 -1.59 -3.82
C LEU A 300 -18.15 -1.95 -3.08
N ASP A 301 -19.03 -0.98 -2.87
CA ASP A 301 -20.31 -1.17 -2.16
C ASP A 301 -21.21 -2.20 -2.86
N ILE A 302 -21.34 -2.13 -4.18
CA ILE A 302 -22.11 -3.08 -4.99
C ILE A 302 -21.50 -4.50 -4.93
N TRP A 303 -20.18 -4.60 -4.82
CA TRP A 303 -19.49 -5.90 -4.77
C TRP A 303 -19.66 -6.62 -3.43
N LEU A 304 -19.79 -5.90 -2.31
CA LEU A 304 -19.83 -6.49 -0.96
C LEU A 304 -20.81 -7.66 -0.80
N PRO A 305 -22.07 -7.62 -1.26
CA PRO A 305 -22.97 -8.75 -1.14
C PRO A 305 -22.48 -10.02 -1.85
N ARG A 306 -21.70 -9.88 -2.93
CA ARG A 306 -21.10 -11.02 -3.63
C ARG A 306 -20.01 -11.67 -2.80
N LEU A 307 -19.19 -10.87 -2.12
CA LEU A 307 -18.19 -11.36 -1.16
C LEU A 307 -18.88 -12.16 -0.04
N GLU A 308 -19.92 -11.57 0.57
CA GLU A 308 -20.62 -12.17 1.71
C GLU A 308 -21.21 -13.53 1.40
N THR A 309 -21.70 -13.75 0.17
CA THR A 309 -22.23 -15.06 -0.25
C THR A 309 -21.20 -16.18 -0.27
N ARG A 310 -19.89 -15.86 -0.28
CA ARG A 310 -18.76 -16.81 -0.32
C ARG A 310 -18.19 -17.13 1.05
N LEU A 311 -18.66 -16.47 2.10
CA LEU A 311 -18.15 -16.65 3.45
C LEU A 311 -18.60 -17.98 4.04
N LEU A 312 -17.66 -18.73 4.55
CA LEU A 312 -17.89 -19.93 5.36
C LEU A 312 -18.08 -19.54 6.84
N GLU A 313 -18.40 -20.53 7.67
CA GLU A 313 -18.67 -20.32 9.09
C GLU A 313 -17.50 -19.71 9.87
N ASP A 314 -16.29 -20.18 9.61
CA ASP A 314 -15.09 -19.79 10.34
C ASP A 314 -14.24 -18.72 9.58
N ASP A 315 -14.83 -17.91 8.72
CA ASP A 315 -14.12 -16.85 8.00
C ASP A 315 -14.03 -15.57 8.83
N LEU A 316 -12.87 -14.92 8.79
CA LEU A 316 -12.60 -13.61 9.37
C LEU A 316 -12.14 -12.66 8.29
N ILE A 317 -12.97 -11.68 7.92
CA ILE A 317 -12.65 -10.68 6.89
C ILE A 317 -12.47 -9.32 7.55
N ILE A 318 -11.35 -8.66 7.26
CA ILE A 318 -11.03 -7.33 7.77
C ILE A 318 -10.86 -6.39 6.58
N PHE A 319 -11.71 -5.36 6.47
CA PHE A 319 -11.50 -4.23 5.59
C PHE A 319 -10.79 -3.12 6.33
N THR A 320 -9.78 -2.53 5.73
CA THR A 320 -9.00 -1.42 6.27
C THR A 320 -8.33 -0.64 5.14
N ALA A 321 -7.48 0.32 5.49
CA ALA A 321 -6.54 0.97 4.58
C ALA A 321 -5.14 0.99 5.23
N ASP A 322 -4.17 1.51 4.51
CA ASP A 322 -2.78 1.62 4.94
C ASP A 322 -2.33 3.08 5.16
N HIS A 323 -3.02 4.03 4.57
CA HIS A 323 -2.87 5.49 4.73
C HIS A 323 -4.09 6.20 4.13
N GLY A 324 -4.09 7.53 4.10
CA GLY A 324 -4.98 8.34 3.30
C GLY A 324 -4.34 8.79 1.99
N ASN A 325 -5.15 9.15 1.01
CA ASN A 325 -4.73 9.87 -0.19
C ASN A 325 -5.91 10.73 -0.67
N ASP A 326 -6.04 11.91 -0.08
CA ASP A 326 -7.22 12.75 -0.24
C ASP A 326 -7.21 13.49 -1.59
N PRO A 327 -8.04 13.08 -2.56
CA PRO A 327 -8.04 13.65 -3.90
C PRO A 327 -8.61 15.07 -3.96
N THR A 328 -9.12 15.60 -2.86
CA THR A 328 -9.70 16.95 -2.79
C THR A 328 -8.66 18.01 -2.37
N THR A 329 -7.49 17.59 -1.88
CA THR A 329 -6.41 18.50 -1.50
C THR A 329 -5.57 18.90 -2.72
N PRO A 330 -4.80 20.02 -2.65
CA PRO A 330 -3.86 20.36 -3.71
C PRO A 330 -2.68 19.37 -3.86
N SER A 331 -2.39 18.59 -2.81
CA SER A 331 -1.36 17.57 -2.83
C SER A 331 -1.81 16.37 -3.67
N THR A 332 -0.85 15.72 -4.31
CA THR A 332 -1.03 14.41 -4.95
C THR A 332 -0.30 13.31 -4.17
N ASP A 333 0.15 13.59 -2.96
CA ASP A 333 0.88 12.67 -2.09
C ASP A 333 -0.07 12.02 -1.08
N HIS A 334 0.37 10.92 -0.49
CA HIS A 334 -0.32 10.26 0.61
C HIS A 334 -0.56 11.22 1.79
N SER A 335 -1.58 10.96 2.57
CA SER A 335 -1.90 11.74 3.78
C SER A 335 -1.92 10.88 5.04
N ARG A 336 -1.45 11.52 6.14
CA ARG A 336 -1.44 10.93 7.48
C ARG A 336 -2.84 10.92 8.06
N GLU A 337 -3.54 9.80 7.95
CA GLU A 337 -4.93 9.65 8.37
C GLU A 337 -5.16 8.39 9.21
N ALA A 338 -6.20 8.44 10.02
CA ALA A 338 -6.81 7.22 10.55
C ALA A 338 -7.41 6.41 9.39
N VAL A 339 -7.53 5.11 9.58
CA VAL A 339 -8.13 4.21 8.59
C VAL A 339 -9.35 3.49 9.17
N PRO A 340 -10.36 3.16 8.34
CA PRO A 340 -11.51 2.40 8.81
C PRO A 340 -11.11 0.96 9.14
N VAL A 341 -11.80 0.36 10.10
CA VAL A 341 -11.72 -1.06 10.42
C VAL A 341 -13.12 -1.62 10.44
N LEU A 342 -13.44 -2.49 9.47
CA LEU A 342 -14.69 -3.23 9.42
C LEU A 342 -14.36 -4.72 9.43
N VAL A 343 -14.96 -5.47 10.38
CA VAL A 343 -14.69 -6.90 10.54
C VAL A 343 -15.96 -7.70 10.34
N LEU A 344 -15.92 -8.62 9.37
CA LEU A 344 -17.05 -9.42 8.93
C LEU A 344 -16.77 -10.91 9.09
N GLY A 345 -17.82 -11.68 9.21
CA GLY A 345 -17.81 -13.15 9.26
C GLY A 345 -19.03 -13.67 10.00
N LYS A 346 -19.45 -14.88 9.74
CA LYS A 346 -20.68 -15.46 10.33
C LYS A 346 -20.60 -15.59 11.85
N ARG A 347 -19.38 -15.71 12.39
CA ARG A 347 -19.11 -15.75 13.85
C ARG A 347 -18.63 -14.41 14.40
N VAL A 348 -18.58 -13.38 13.58
CA VAL A 348 -18.16 -12.06 14.03
C VAL A 348 -19.34 -11.35 14.73
N ARG A 349 -19.12 -10.91 15.95
CA ARG A 349 -20.06 -10.09 16.71
C ARG A 349 -19.95 -8.63 16.25
N PRO A 350 -21.06 -7.96 15.94
CA PRO A 350 -21.06 -6.57 15.49
C PRO A 350 -20.89 -5.61 16.68
N VAL A 351 -19.66 -5.42 17.10
CA VAL A 351 -19.29 -4.59 18.27
C VAL A 351 -18.49 -3.36 17.84
N ALA A 352 -18.55 -2.30 18.63
CA ALA A 352 -17.70 -1.15 18.47
C ALA A 352 -16.28 -1.48 18.97
N LEU A 353 -15.28 -1.41 18.10
CA LEU A 353 -13.87 -1.56 18.42
C LEU A 353 -13.24 -0.26 18.93
N GLY A 354 -13.95 0.87 18.76
CA GLY A 354 -13.43 2.18 19.10
C GLY A 354 -12.23 2.59 18.24
N GLU A 355 -11.32 3.35 18.84
CA GLU A 355 -10.08 3.77 18.21
C GLU A 355 -8.95 2.81 18.62
N ARG A 356 -8.33 2.17 17.61
CA ARG A 356 -7.17 1.29 17.79
C ARG A 356 -5.90 2.13 17.68
N ALA A 357 -4.99 1.97 18.62
CA ALA A 357 -3.79 2.79 18.73
C ALA A 357 -2.71 2.49 17.68
N THR A 358 -2.90 1.46 16.84
CA THR A 358 -1.97 1.05 15.79
C THR A 358 -2.65 0.11 14.79
N PHE A 359 -2.21 0.15 13.53
CA PHE A 359 -2.61 -0.82 12.51
C PHE A 359 -2.17 -2.25 12.85
N ALA A 360 -1.14 -2.39 13.68
CA ALA A 360 -0.62 -3.70 14.11
C ALA A 360 -1.65 -4.55 14.88
N ASP A 361 -2.71 -3.94 15.43
CA ASP A 361 -3.80 -4.65 16.07
C ASP A 361 -4.52 -5.62 15.10
N LEU A 362 -4.56 -5.27 13.81
CA LEU A 362 -5.16 -6.10 12.76
C LEU A 362 -4.37 -7.39 12.57
N GLY A 363 -3.05 -7.27 12.37
CA GLY A 363 -2.17 -8.43 12.25
C GLY A 363 -2.10 -9.28 13.52
N ALA A 364 -2.10 -8.65 14.70
CA ALA A 364 -2.15 -9.36 15.97
C ALA A 364 -3.45 -10.18 16.11
N THR A 365 -4.57 -9.66 15.61
CA THR A 365 -5.86 -10.37 15.59
C THR A 365 -5.81 -11.59 14.67
N VAL A 366 -5.23 -11.44 13.48
CA VAL A 366 -5.06 -12.56 12.53
C VAL A 366 -4.06 -13.59 13.08
N ALA A 367 -2.99 -13.16 13.76
CA ALA A 367 -2.04 -14.06 14.39
C ALA A 367 -2.72 -14.92 15.47
N GLU A 368 -3.53 -14.31 16.36
CA GLU A 368 -4.31 -15.05 17.36
C GLU A 368 -5.35 -15.97 16.70
N PHE A 369 -6.01 -15.52 15.63
CA PHE A 369 -6.98 -16.32 14.89
C PHE A 369 -6.38 -17.61 14.35
N PHE A 370 -5.18 -17.60 13.81
CA PHE A 370 -4.46 -18.80 13.37
C PHE A 370 -3.72 -19.53 14.48
N GLY A 371 -3.65 -18.97 15.70
CA GLY A 371 -2.92 -19.56 16.82
C GLY A 371 -1.41 -19.54 16.63
N VAL A 372 -0.88 -18.60 15.85
CA VAL A 372 0.58 -18.42 15.68
C VAL A 372 1.16 -17.51 16.76
N PRO A 373 2.48 -17.54 17.01
CA PRO A 373 3.10 -16.69 18.00
C PRO A 373 2.80 -15.21 17.80
N ALA A 374 2.60 -14.47 18.90
CA ALA A 374 2.31 -13.05 18.87
C ALA A 374 3.36 -12.23 18.09
N LEU A 375 2.90 -11.14 17.50
CA LEU A 375 3.75 -10.15 16.84
C LEU A 375 4.44 -9.25 17.89
N ALA A 376 5.47 -8.53 17.47
CA ALA A 376 6.18 -7.60 18.35
C ALA A 376 5.32 -6.38 18.73
N ALA A 377 4.36 -6.03 17.89
CA ALA A 377 3.44 -4.91 18.09
C ALA A 377 1.99 -5.35 17.85
N GLY A 378 1.07 -4.54 18.35
CA GLY A 378 -0.36 -4.75 18.20
C GLY A 378 -0.99 -5.52 19.37
N ARG A 379 -2.26 -5.24 19.59
CA ARG A 379 -3.12 -5.93 20.55
C ARG A 379 -4.31 -6.52 19.83
N SER A 380 -4.40 -7.85 19.83
CA SER A 380 -5.53 -8.57 19.24
C SER A 380 -6.86 -8.15 19.87
N PHE A 381 -7.85 -7.97 19.03
CA PHE A 381 -9.25 -7.80 19.41
C PHE A 381 -10.11 -9.03 19.06
N LEU A 382 -9.48 -10.17 18.74
CA LEU A 382 -10.22 -11.38 18.35
C LEU A 382 -11.28 -11.76 19.38
N ARG A 383 -10.95 -11.71 20.68
CA ARG A 383 -11.88 -12.07 21.76
C ARG A 383 -13.07 -11.11 21.90
N GLU A 384 -12.93 -9.88 21.40
CA GLU A 384 -14.00 -8.90 21.38
C GLU A 384 -15.02 -9.23 20.29
N VAL A 385 -14.53 -9.69 19.13
CA VAL A 385 -15.34 -9.88 17.91
C VAL A 385 -15.72 -11.34 17.62
N TRP A 386 -15.03 -12.32 18.16
CA TRP A 386 -15.24 -13.73 17.78
C TRP A 386 -16.18 -14.45 18.76
N ALA A 387 -17.24 -15.09 18.21
CA ALA A 387 -18.23 -15.85 18.97
C ALA A 387 -17.82 -17.32 19.16
#